data_0b463210607bb627386988070c38e69c
#
_entry.id   0b463210607bb627386988070c38e69c
#
_cell.length_a   1.000
_cell.length_b   1.000
_cell.length_c   1.000
_cell.angle_alpha   90.00
_cell.angle_beta   90.00
_cell.angle_gamma   90.00
#
_symmetry.space_group_name_H-M   'P 1'
#
loop_
_entity.id
_entity.type
_entity.pdbx_description
1 polymer ?
#
loop_
_entity_poly.entity_id
_entity_poly.type
_entity_poly.pdbx_seq_one_letter_code
_entity_poly.pdbx_strand_id
1 'polypeptide(L)'
;MLLTKILFAALIVICAAFYILYVWDFALVLLVVMLLLPVIMFATTFITSRSITADFALKDKTVTKNTSFPIQLCVENSSIFSIGKAEARIEYYNVFNNSISSFDIFMPVQPSNSQRMTFQISSEYCGILVIRLARITVYDPLRLFKFRICRNIHTEITVLPEFHEINGEVTESDRLDDESEVFSENKPGDDPSEVFSLREYIAGDKLNRIHWKLTSKKNKFIVKEYSLPVDIPSTIFLDLKCYEDSDNTLPVFDTLIETALSVSQFLTDNERIHSIVYYNGKKKRFVQRCIKDSSELSDLVGELVSSFNDNLYCPKPEVYFAGTDISAASFTFISSSVDTKILSYISDEIDADFRNALIVVRNDAEGEKVKSADEKLRIMPVIVGRISASIKDIVI
;
A
#
# COMPACT_ATOMS: atom_id res chain seq x y z
N MET A 1 15.88 -15.74 -34.91
CA MET A 1 14.75 -16.31 -35.68
C MET A 1 14.81 -16.05 -37.18
N LEU A 2 15.06 -14.83 -37.68
CA LEU A 2 15.15 -14.61 -39.13
C LEU A 2 16.30 -15.42 -39.74
N LEU A 3 17.49 -15.34 -39.10
CA LEU A 3 18.66 -16.07 -39.54
C LEU A 3 18.44 -17.60 -39.56
N THR A 4 17.82 -18.16 -38.52
CA THR A 4 17.51 -19.61 -38.46
C THR A 4 16.55 -20.05 -39.56
N LYS A 5 15.55 -19.23 -39.90
CA LYS A 5 14.63 -19.48 -41.02
C LYS A 5 15.35 -19.46 -42.38
N ILE A 6 16.24 -18.48 -42.59
CA ILE A 6 17.04 -18.37 -43.79
C ILE A 6 17.96 -19.58 -43.95
N LEU A 7 18.68 -19.95 -42.85
CA LEU A 7 19.57 -21.12 -42.87
C LEU A 7 18.80 -22.42 -43.13
N PHE A 8 17.62 -22.58 -42.54
CA PHE A 8 16.79 -23.77 -42.76
C PHE A 8 16.24 -23.82 -44.18
N ALA A 9 15.81 -22.70 -44.74
CA ALA A 9 15.39 -22.61 -46.14
C ALA A 9 16.54 -22.93 -47.11
N ALA A 10 17.75 -22.41 -46.85
CA ALA A 10 18.94 -22.72 -47.63
C ALA A 10 19.26 -24.23 -47.57
N LEU A 11 19.13 -24.84 -46.38
CA LEU A 11 19.34 -26.30 -46.24
C LEU A 11 18.35 -27.12 -47.07
N ILE A 12 17.07 -26.72 -47.10
CA ILE A 12 16.06 -27.35 -47.95
C ILE A 12 16.45 -27.24 -49.43
N VAL A 13 16.90 -26.05 -49.88
CA VAL A 13 17.34 -25.85 -51.29
C VAL A 13 18.54 -26.72 -51.62
N ILE A 14 19.51 -26.85 -50.71
CA ILE A 14 20.67 -27.73 -50.88
C ILE A 14 20.23 -29.20 -51.00
N CYS A 15 19.34 -29.67 -50.14
CA CYS A 15 18.79 -31.03 -50.21
C CYS A 15 18.03 -31.28 -51.52
N ALA A 16 17.25 -30.30 -51.97
CA ALA A 16 16.55 -30.39 -53.27
C ALA A 16 17.52 -30.46 -54.44
N ALA A 17 18.55 -29.60 -54.47
CA ALA A 17 19.60 -29.65 -55.50
C ALA A 17 20.36 -30.98 -55.48
N PHE A 18 20.66 -31.50 -54.29
CA PHE A 18 21.31 -32.79 -54.16
C PHE A 18 20.44 -33.96 -54.73
N TYR A 19 19.13 -33.90 -54.44
CA TYR A 19 18.21 -34.91 -55.03
C TYR A 19 18.13 -34.80 -56.54
N ILE A 20 18.10 -33.63 -57.13
CA ILE A 20 18.04 -33.42 -58.57
C ILE A 20 19.32 -33.91 -59.24
N LEU A 21 20.48 -33.70 -58.64
CA LEU A 21 21.78 -34.10 -59.24
C LEU A 21 22.04 -35.59 -59.18
N TYR A 22 21.63 -36.28 -58.12
CA TYR A 22 22.03 -37.65 -57.87
C TYR A 22 20.89 -38.68 -58.02
N VAL A 23 19.61 -38.24 -57.96
CA VAL A 23 18.38 -39.05 -58.08
C VAL A 23 18.42 -40.35 -57.25
N TRP A 24 18.99 -40.31 -56.06
CA TRP A 24 19.06 -41.42 -55.12
C TRP A 24 17.86 -41.47 -54.18
N ASP A 25 17.37 -42.70 -53.91
CA ASP A 25 16.27 -42.88 -52.96
C ASP A 25 16.56 -42.29 -51.60
N PHE A 26 17.80 -42.36 -51.13
CA PHE A 26 18.23 -41.72 -49.88
C PHE A 26 18.09 -40.21 -49.92
N ALA A 27 18.41 -39.56 -51.05
CA ALA A 27 18.28 -38.12 -51.20
C ALA A 27 16.80 -37.69 -51.19
N LEU A 28 15.90 -38.48 -51.72
CA LEU A 28 14.47 -38.30 -51.71
C LEU A 28 13.95 -38.36 -50.24
N VAL A 29 14.33 -39.40 -49.50
CA VAL A 29 13.95 -39.57 -48.11
C VAL A 29 14.44 -38.37 -47.30
N LEU A 30 15.67 -37.90 -47.45
CA LEU A 30 16.21 -36.74 -46.77
C LEU A 30 15.40 -35.46 -47.08
N LEU A 31 15.05 -35.24 -48.33
CA LEU A 31 14.24 -34.08 -48.75
C LEU A 31 12.85 -34.14 -48.10
N VAL A 32 12.18 -35.28 -48.11
CA VAL A 32 10.87 -35.49 -47.51
C VAL A 32 10.93 -35.22 -45.99
N VAL A 33 11.94 -35.76 -45.30
CA VAL A 33 12.14 -35.50 -43.86
C VAL A 33 12.34 -34.01 -43.59
N MET A 34 13.16 -33.33 -44.40
CA MET A 34 13.39 -31.88 -44.25
C MET A 34 12.13 -31.04 -44.50
N LEU A 35 11.22 -31.46 -45.37
CA LEU A 35 9.94 -30.80 -45.60
C LEU A 35 8.92 -31.10 -44.51
N LEU A 36 8.90 -32.31 -43.96
CA LEU A 36 7.98 -32.69 -42.88
C LEU A 36 8.37 -32.11 -41.51
N LEU A 37 9.67 -31.94 -41.26
CA LEU A 37 10.18 -31.48 -39.96
C LEU A 37 9.58 -30.15 -39.49
N PRO A 38 9.49 -29.08 -40.28
CA PRO A 38 8.84 -27.83 -39.83
C PRO A 38 7.34 -28.01 -39.55
N VAL A 39 6.66 -28.89 -40.27
CA VAL A 39 5.24 -29.18 -40.04
C VAL A 39 5.06 -29.86 -38.68
N ILE A 40 5.90 -30.86 -38.39
CA ILE A 40 5.89 -31.53 -37.07
C ILE A 40 6.24 -30.55 -35.96
N MET A 41 7.28 -29.72 -36.14
CA MET A 41 7.68 -28.70 -35.14
C MET A 41 6.58 -27.68 -34.92
N PHE A 42 5.89 -27.24 -35.98
CA PHE A 42 4.74 -26.36 -35.85
C PHE A 42 3.61 -27.03 -35.05
N ALA A 43 3.22 -28.27 -35.44
CA ALA A 43 2.13 -28.99 -34.80
C ALA A 43 2.40 -29.25 -33.30
N THR A 44 3.60 -29.76 -32.98
CA THR A 44 3.99 -30.02 -31.57
C THR A 44 4.01 -28.74 -30.74
N THR A 45 4.61 -27.68 -31.25
CA THR A 45 4.69 -26.38 -30.52
C THR A 45 3.30 -25.75 -30.38
N PHE A 46 2.44 -25.87 -31.39
CA PHE A 46 1.07 -25.37 -31.33
C PHE A 46 0.24 -26.12 -30.27
N ILE A 47 0.29 -27.48 -30.25
CA ILE A 47 -0.39 -28.30 -29.24
C ILE A 47 0.10 -27.90 -27.83
N THR A 48 1.41 -27.83 -27.65
CA THR A 48 2.00 -27.48 -26.36
C THR A 48 1.61 -26.07 -25.91
N SER A 49 1.58 -25.11 -26.84
CA SER A 49 1.16 -23.74 -26.50
C SER A 49 -0.26 -23.64 -25.94
N ARG A 50 -1.14 -24.55 -26.33
CA ARG A 50 -2.53 -24.65 -25.83
C ARG A 50 -2.61 -25.35 -24.47
N SER A 51 -1.65 -26.18 -24.13
CA SER A 51 -1.62 -27.00 -22.92
C SER A 51 -0.81 -26.38 -21.77
N ILE A 52 -0.28 -25.16 -21.96
CA ILE A 52 0.43 -24.43 -20.90
C ILE A 52 -0.57 -23.68 -20.04
N THR A 53 -0.46 -23.90 -18.73
CA THR A 53 -1.07 -23.07 -17.69
C THR A 53 0.04 -22.41 -16.85
N ALA A 54 -0.26 -21.27 -16.26
CA ALA A 54 0.67 -20.58 -15.39
C ALA A 54 -0.10 -19.99 -14.21
N ASP A 55 0.57 -19.86 -13.08
CA ASP A 55 0.04 -19.20 -11.89
C ASP A 55 1.18 -18.64 -11.04
N PHE A 56 0.87 -17.63 -10.20
CA PHE A 56 1.79 -17.10 -9.22
C PHE A 56 1.55 -17.76 -7.86
N ALA A 57 2.63 -18.23 -7.25
CA ALA A 57 2.62 -18.68 -5.86
C ALA A 57 3.36 -17.66 -4.99
N LEU A 58 2.65 -17.11 -4.02
CA LEU A 58 3.17 -16.17 -3.02
C LEU A 58 3.17 -16.85 -1.66
N LYS A 59 4.23 -16.60 -0.89
CA LYS A 59 4.31 -17.04 0.50
C LYS A 59 3.61 -16.04 1.41
N ASP A 60 3.90 -14.76 1.21
CA ASP A 60 3.36 -13.66 2.02
C ASP A 60 2.71 -12.63 1.09
N LYS A 61 1.57 -12.11 1.52
CA LYS A 61 0.86 -11.05 0.79
C LYS A 61 1.26 -9.66 1.24
N THR A 62 2.04 -9.57 2.32
CA THR A 62 2.46 -8.33 2.93
C THR A 62 3.98 -8.36 3.11
N VAL A 63 4.65 -7.32 2.67
CA VAL A 63 6.11 -7.19 2.73
C VAL A 63 6.48 -5.79 3.19
N THR A 64 7.67 -5.65 3.76
CA THR A 64 8.22 -4.35 4.14
C THR A 64 8.94 -3.69 2.96
N LYS A 65 8.92 -2.38 2.94
CA LYS A 65 9.62 -1.53 1.97
C LYS A 65 11.13 -1.84 1.95
N ASN A 66 11.79 -1.62 0.83
CA ASN A 66 13.23 -1.85 0.62
C ASN A 66 13.71 -3.30 0.83
N THR A 67 12.82 -4.26 1.08
CA THR A 67 13.19 -5.67 1.19
C THR A 67 12.92 -6.41 -0.11
N SER A 68 13.85 -7.32 -0.47
CA SER A 68 13.64 -8.24 -1.58
C SER A 68 12.81 -9.42 -1.13
N PHE A 69 11.73 -9.71 -1.84
CA PHE A 69 10.86 -10.84 -1.54
C PHE A 69 10.74 -11.80 -2.73
N PRO A 70 10.69 -13.11 -2.47
CA PRO A 70 10.63 -14.13 -3.50
C PRO A 70 9.20 -14.32 -4.00
N ILE A 71 9.05 -14.34 -5.31
CA ILE A 71 7.81 -14.71 -6.00
C ILE A 71 8.09 -15.94 -6.84
N GLN A 72 7.17 -16.89 -6.84
CA GLN A 72 7.28 -18.09 -7.67
C GLN A 72 6.29 -18.02 -8.82
N LEU A 73 6.80 -18.16 -10.04
CA LEU A 73 6.00 -18.43 -11.21
C LEU A 73 5.97 -19.94 -11.42
N CYS A 74 4.78 -20.53 -11.32
CA CYS A 74 4.53 -21.93 -11.63
C CYS A 74 4.00 -22.03 -13.05
N VAL A 75 4.69 -22.76 -13.91
CA VAL A 75 4.25 -23.03 -15.28
C VAL A 75 4.09 -24.53 -15.45
N GLU A 76 2.90 -24.96 -15.79
CA GLU A 76 2.55 -26.36 -15.99
C GLU A 76 2.34 -26.63 -17.47
N ASN A 77 2.88 -27.76 -17.95
CA ASN A 77 2.71 -28.24 -19.29
C ASN A 77 1.99 -29.61 -19.26
N SER A 78 0.71 -29.61 -19.61
CA SER A 78 -0.10 -30.82 -19.64
C SER A 78 0.09 -31.63 -20.93
N SER A 79 0.97 -31.19 -21.85
CA SER A 79 1.26 -31.93 -23.10
C SER A 79 2.35 -32.97 -22.91
N ILE A 80 2.39 -33.94 -23.84
CA ILE A 80 3.44 -34.95 -23.90
C ILE A 80 4.76 -34.44 -24.55
N PHE A 81 4.74 -33.20 -25.08
CA PHE A 81 5.90 -32.60 -25.74
C PHE A 81 6.64 -31.64 -24.81
N SER A 82 7.98 -31.72 -24.88
CA SER A 82 8.83 -30.79 -24.12
C SER A 82 8.96 -29.44 -24.82
N ILE A 83 9.13 -28.39 -24.02
CA ILE A 83 9.48 -27.05 -24.49
C ILE A 83 10.93 -26.78 -24.09
N GLY A 84 11.81 -26.68 -25.05
CA GLY A 84 13.21 -26.36 -24.78
C GLY A 84 13.42 -24.96 -24.29
N LYS A 85 12.57 -24.01 -24.73
CA LYS A 85 12.61 -22.59 -24.30
C LYS A 85 11.22 -21.99 -24.28
N ALA A 86 10.81 -21.56 -23.09
CA ALA A 86 9.71 -20.65 -22.89
C ALA A 86 10.25 -19.33 -22.31
N GLU A 87 9.66 -18.22 -22.73
CA GLU A 87 9.96 -16.86 -22.26
C GLU A 87 8.69 -16.29 -21.64
N ALA A 88 8.72 -16.04 -20.34
CA ALA A 88 7.64 -15.40 -19.61
C ALA A 88 8.00 -13.93 -19.37
N ARG A 89 7.17 -13.00 -19.85
CA ARG A 89 7.29 -11.58 -19.58
C ARG A 89 6.44 -11.23 -18.39
N ILE A 90 7.12 -10.79 -17.33
CA ILE A 90 6.51 -10.30 -16.10
C ILE A 90 6.54 -8.78 -16.12
N GLU A 91 5.43 -8.18 -15.80
CA GLU A 91 5.27 -6.75 -15.62
C GLU A 91 4.81 -6.50 -14.20
N TYR A 92 5.35 -5.46 -13.58
CA TYR A 92 4.94 -5.03 -12.25
C TYR A 92 4.90 -3.52 -12.15
N TYR A 93 3.98 -3.03 -11.35
CA TYR A 93 3.80 -1.60 -11.10
C TYR A 93 3.14 -1.38 -9.73
N ASN A 94 3.42 -0.21 -9.14
CA ASN A 94 2.71 0.25 -7.96
C ASN A 94 1.42 0.95 -8.40
N VAL A 95 0.30 0.68 -7.73
CA VAL A 95 -1.01 1.28 -8.03
C VAL A 95 -0.99 2.82 -8.02
N PHE A 96 -0.09 3.41 -7.21
CA PHE A 96 0.06 4.87 -7.15
C PHE A 96 0.86 5.48 -8.31
N ASN A 97 1.50 4.66 -9.12
CA ASN A 97 2.26 5.13 -10.26
C ASN A 97 2.04 4.19 -11.44
N ASN A 98 1.65 4.75 -12.58
CA ASN A 98 1.42 3.99 -13.81
C ASN A 98 2.72 3.55 -14.52
N SER A 99 3.90 3.80 -13.97
CA SER A 99 5.15 3.33 -14.55
C SER A 99 5.26 1.82 -14.43
N ILE A 100 5.26 1.13 -15.58
CA ILE A 100 5.33 -0.32 -15.66
C ILE A 100 6.78 -0.74 -15.85
N SER A 101 7.32 -1.49 -14.89
CA SER A 101 8.58 -2.18 -15.02
C SER A 101 8.35 -3.58 -15.58
N SER A 102 9.25 -4.09 -16.42
CA SER A 102 9.12 -5.42 -17.00
C SER A 102 10.47 -6.14 -17.14
N PHE A 103 10.44 -7.45 -16.99
CA PHE A 103 11.59 -8.32 -17.28
C PHE A 103 11.13 -9.67 -17.84
N ASP A 104 12.05 -10.37 -18.49
CA ASP A 104 11.77 -11.65 -19.13
C ASP A 104 12.46 -12.79 -18.36
N ILE A 105 11.73 -13.86 -18.06
CA ILE A 105 12.24 -15.08 -17.45
C ILE A 105 12.27 -16.18 -18.51
N PHE A 106 13.40 -16.87 -18.61
CA PHE A 106 13.55 -18.00 -19.51
C PHE A 106 13.54 -19.31 -18.73
N MET A 107 12.73 -20.27 -19.21
CA MET A 107 12.63 -21.57 -18.58
C MET A 107 12.39 -22.67 -19.60
N PRO A 108 13.00 -23.87 -19.44
CA PRO A 108 12.53 -25.07 -20.11
C PRO A 108 11.27 -25.57 -19.39
N VAL A 109 10.36 -26.21 -20.11
CA VAL A 109 9.19 -26.83 -19.47
C VAL A 109 9.09 -28.27 -19.97
N GLN A 110 9.21 -29.22 -19.04
CA GLN A 110 9.16 -30.64 -19.32
C GLN A 110 7.73 -31.09 -19.64
N PRO A 111 7.57 -32.22 -20.39
CA PRO A 111 6.25 -32.78 -20.68
C PRO A 111 5.57 -33.27 -19.41
N SER A 112 4.26 -33.08 -19.31
CA SER A 112 3.42 -33.53 -18.19
C SER A 112 3.99 -33.17 -16.81
N ASN A 113 4.59 -31.97 -16.69
CA ASN A 113 5.28 -31.54 -15.49
C ASN A 113 5.05 -30.04 -15.22
N SER A 114 5.25 -29.64 -13.96
CA SER A 114 5.22 -28.26 -13.53
C SER A 114 6.64 -27.76 -13.25
N GLN A 115 6.99 -26.62 -13.79
CA GLN A 115 8.25 -25.93 -13.52
C GLN A 115 7.98 -24.70 -12.65
N ARG A 116 8.76 -24.55 -11.58
CA ARG A 116 8.71 -23.40 -10.68
C ARG A 116 9.96 -22.56 -10.86
N MET A 117 9.76 -21.28 -11.07
CA MET A 117 10.85 -20.30 -11.15
C MET A 117 10.64 -19.25 -10.09
N THR A 118 11.64 -19.07 -9.24
CA THR A 118 11.64 -18.04 -8.20
C THR A 118 12.43 -16.84 -8.71
N PHE A 119 11.85 -15.67 -8.59
CA PHE A 119 12.50 -14.38 -8.85
C PHE A 119 12.26 -13.44 -7.68
N GLN A 120 13.09 -12.43 -7.57
CA GLN A 120 12.99 -11.45 -6.48
C GLN A 120 12.55 -10.11 -7.04
N ILE A 121 11.66 -9.46 -6.30
CA ILE A 121 11.23 -8.08 -6.53
C ILE A 121 11.44 -7.32 -5.23
N SER A 122 11.76 -6.04 -5.33
CA SER A 122 11.76 -5.09 -4.22
C SER A 122 10.96 -3.85 -4.63
N SER A 123 10.41 -3.16 -3.65
CA SER A 123 9.76 -1.87 -3.85
C SER A 123 10.38 -0.85 -2.92
N GLU A 124 10.73 0.32 -3.46
CA GLU A 124 11.26 1.46 -2.71
C GLU A 124 10.16 2.27 -2.03
N TYR A 125 8.90 2.05 -2.44
CA TYR A 125 7.75 2.83 -1.99
C TYR A 125 6.65 1.90 -1.47
N CYS A 126 5.90 2.37 -0.48
CA CYS A 126 4.73 1.66 0.05
C CYS A 126 3.58 1.64 -0.97
N GLY A 127 2.58 0.80 -0.72
CA GLY A 127 1.39 0.70 -1.55
C GLY A 127 1.09 -0.71 -2.03
N ILE A 128 0.21 -0.83 -3.01
CA ILE A 128 -0.13 -2.10 -3.63
C ILE A 128 0.72 -2.30 -4.87
N LEU A 129 1.56 -3.33 -4.85
CA LEU A 129 2.35 -3.75 -5.99
C LEU A 129 1.59 -4.83 -6.76
N VAL A 130 1.18 -4.51 -7.98
CA VAL A 130 0.52 -5.45 -8.89
C VAL A 130 1.58 -6.11 -9.78
N ILE A 131 1.59 -7.43 -9.79
CA ILE A 131 2.51 -8.23 -10.60
C ILE A 131 1.66 -9.05 -11.56
N ARG A 132 1.90 -8.90 -12.86
CA ARG A 132 1.14 -9.59 -13.89
C ARG A 132 2.02 -10.36 -14.85
N LEU A 133 1.54 -11.47 -15.32
CA LEU A 133 2.12 -12.23 -16.42
C LEU A 133 1.56 -11.67 -17.74
N ALA A 134 2.34 -10.82 -18.41
CA ALA A 134 1.90 -10.17 -19.64
C ALA A 134 1.77 -11.18 -20.79
N ARG A 135 2.76 -12.10 -20.92
CA ARG A 135 2.75 -13.13 -21.95
C ARG A 135 3.72 -14.26 -21.63
N ILE A 136 3.42 -15.44 -22.16
CA ILE A 136 4.37 -16.54 -22.32
C ILE A 136 4.62 -16.73 -23.80
N THR A 137 5.87 -16.76 -24.23
CA THR A 137 6.28 -17.06 -25.61
C THR A 137 6.98 -18.43 -25.63
N VAL A 138 6.43 -19.34 -26.36
CA VAL A 138 6.98 -20.68 -26.54
C VAL A 138 7.69 -20.76 -27.88
N TYR A 139 8.88 -21.34 -27.87
CA TYR A 139 9.70 -21.54 -29.07
C TYR A 139 9.83 -23.02 -29.37
N ASP A 140 9.78 -23.37 -30.65
CA ASP A 140 10.17 -24.68 -31.10
C ASP A 140 11.70 -24.90 -30.95
N PRO A 141 12.22 -26.16 -30.90
CA PRO A 141 13.65 -26.45 -30.74
C PRO A 141 14.55 -25.80 -31.80
N LEU A 142 14.07 -25.67 -33.02
CA LEU A 142 14.82 -25.05 -34.13
C LEU A 142 14.62 -23.54 -34.23
N ARG A 143 13.75 -22.94 -33.40
CA ARG A 143 13.37 -21.51 -33.41
C ARG A 143 12.84 -21.04 -34.77
N LEU A 144 12.13 -21.92 -35.49
CA LEU A 144 11.42 -21.56 -36.70
C LEU A 144 10.10 -20.89 -36.42
N PHE A 145 9.41 -21.33 -35.35
CA PHE A 145 8.10 -20.83 -34.94
C PHE A 145 8.14 -20.33 -33.51
N LYS A 146 7.22 -19.43 -33.23
CA LYS A 146 6.94 -18.96 -31.85
C LYS A 146 5.45 -18.74 -31.66
N PHE A 147 4.94 -19.17 -30.53
CA PHE A 147 3.55 -18.93 -30.13
C PHE A 147 3.51 -18.08 -28.90
N ARG A 148 2.66 -17.06 -28.92
CA ARG A 148 2.42 -16.16 -27.79
C ARG A 148 1.12 -16.54 -27.12
N ILE A 149 1.17 -16.71 -25.82
CA ILE A 149 0.04 -17.03 -24.97
C ILE A 149 -0.12 -15.82 -24.04
N CYS A 150 -1.24 -15.11 -24.19
CA CYS A 150 -1.59 -14.04 -23.26
C CYS A 150 -2.59 -14.61 -22.27
N ARG A 151 -2.24 -14.60 -21.00
CA ARG A 151 -3.15 -14.95 -19.90
C ARG A 151 -3.18 -13.77 -18.93
N ASN A 152 -4.36 -13.37 -18.54
CA ASN A 152 -4.52 -12.25 -17.59
C ASN A 152 -4.39 -12.78 -16.15
N ILE A 153 -3.17 -13.21 -15.80
CA ILE A 153 -2.84 -13.70 -14.47
C ILE A 153 -2.09 -12.58 -13.77
N HIS A 154 -2.61 -12.17 -12.63
CA HIS A 154 -1.98 -11.17 -11.79
C HIS A 154 -2.07 -11.57 -10.31
N THR A 155 -1.20 -10.97 -9.53
CA THR A 155 -1.20 -11.08 -8.08
C THR A 155 -0.85 -9.73 -7.48
N GLU A 156 -1.33 -9.49 -6.29
CA GLU A 156 -1.13 -8.23 -5.57
C GLU A 156 -0.36 -8.49 -4.27
N ILE A 157 0.56 -7.58 -3.96
CA ILE A 157 1.35 -7.60 -2.74
C ILE A 157 1.24 -6.22 -2.10
N THR A 158 0.94 -6.20 -0.82
CA THR A 158 0.91 -4.98 -0.02
C THR A 158 2.31 -4.69 0.51
N VAL A 159 2.87 -3.56 0.15
CA VAL A 159 4.15 -3.06 0.65
C VAL A 159 3.84 -2.08 1.78
N LEU A 160 4.27 -2.40 2.99
CA LEU A 160 4.03 -1.58 4.17
C LEU A 160 4.96 -0.37 4.20
N PRO A 161 4.46 0.80 4.66
CA PRO A 161 5.26 1.99 4.91
C PRO A 161 6.22 1.78 6.09
N GLU A 162 7.26 2.61 6.16
CA GLU A 162 8.16 2.67 7.30
C GLU A 162 7.67 3.71 8.32
N PHE A 163 7.99 3.47 9.60
CA PHE A 163 7.77 4.43 10.67
C PHE A 163 9.08 5.17 10.97
N HIS A 164 8.99 6.48 11.09
CA HIS A 164 10.12 7.35 11.35
C HIS A 164 10.02 7.96 12.74
N GLU A 165 11.12 7.98 13.47
CA GLU A 165 11.17 8.66 14.75
C GLU A 165 10.97 10.17 14.56
N ILE A 166 10.07 10.73 15.35
CA ILE A 166 9.74 12.15 15.37
C ILE A 166 10.16 12.71 16.72
N ASN A 167 10.82 13.88 16.70
CA ASN A 167 11.13 14.65 17.90
C ASN A 167 10.06 15.71 18.08
N GLY A 168 9.48 15.76 19.27
CA GLY A 168 8.43 16.74 19.58
C GLY A 168 8.08 16.73 21.05
N GLU A 169 7.23 17.68 21.42
CA GLU A 169 6.66 17.81 22.76
C GLU A 169 5.16 17.54 22.69
N VAL A 170 4.68 16.68 23.57
CA VAL A 170 3.25 16.49 23.77
C VAL A 170 2.84 17.35 24.95
N THR A 171 2.01 18.34 24.68
CA THR A 171 1.52 19.26 25.71
C THR A 171 0.19 18.75 26.23
N GLU A 172 -0.03 18.85 27.53
CA GLU A 172 -1.34 18.59 28.10
C GLU A 172 -2.26 19.74 27.75
N SER A 173 -3.38 19.43 27.09
CA SER A 173 -4.43 20.42 26.87
C SER A 173 -5.17 20.65 28.16
N ASP A 174 -5.32 21.91 28.56
CA ASP A 174 -6.16 22.30 29.70
C ASP A 174 -7.68 22.22 29.36
N ARG A 175 -8.02 21.85 28.13
CA ARG A 175 -9.41 21.69 27.68
C ARG A 175 -9.98 20.38 28.19
N LEU A 176 -10.63 20.45 29.31
CA LEU A 176 -11.58 19.43 29.75
C LEU A 176 -12.90 19.73 29.03
N ASP A 177 -13.30 18.88 28.14
CA ASP A 177 -14.60 19.01 27.48
C ASP A 177 -15.70 18.57 28.48
N ASP A 178 -16.31 19.51 29.15
CA ASP A 178 -17.46 19.26 30.04
C ASP A 178 -18.68 18.66 29.27
N GLU A 179 -18.65 18.69 27.93
CA GLU A 179 -19.71 18.20 27.05
C GLU A 179 -19.29 16.95 26.23
N SER A 180 -18.06 16.40 26.40
CA SER A 180 -17.68 15.21 25.67
C SER A 180 -18.45 13.97 26.13
N GLU A 181 -19.25 13.39 25.26
CA GLU A 181 -19.91 12.10 25.48
C GLU A 181 -18.93 10.91 25.55
N VAL A 182 -17.61 11.17 25.42
CA VAL A 182 -16.57 10.13 25.39
C VAL A 182 -15.88 10.07 26.76
N PHE A 183 -16.33 9.15 27.57
CA PHE A 183 -15.75 8.87 28.88
C PHE A 183 -14.79 7.67 28.83
N SER A 184 -13.75 7.68 29.64
CA SER A 184 -12.83 6.58 29.76
C SER A 184 -13.53 5.32 30.30
N GLU A 185 -13.58 4.26 29.49
CA GLU A 185 -14.11 2.96 29.90
C GLU A 185 -13.17 2.23 30.89
N ASN A 186 -11.94 2.68 31.08
CA ASN A 186 -10.90 1.91 31.75
C ASN A 186 -10.31 2.59 33.01
N LYS A 187 -10.57 3.87 33.26
CA LYS A 187 -10.00 4.57 34.43
C LYS A 187 -11.09 5.29 35.23
N PRO A 188 -11.21 5.02 36.52
CA PRO A 188 -12.11 5.78 37.38
C PRO A 188 -11.57 7.21 37.59
N GLY A 189 -12.46 8.19 37.56
CA GLY A 189 -12.18 9.61 37.74
C GLY A 189 -12.96 10.26 38.89
N ASP A 190 -12.95 11.59 38.92
CA ASP A 190 -13.62 12.40 39.92
C ASP A 190 -14.85 13.17 39.41
N ASP A 191 -15.15 13.09 38.10
CA ASP A 191 -16.26 13.82 37.49
C ASP A 191 -17.62 13.18 37.84
N PRO A 192 -18.52 13.96 38.52
CA PRO A 192 -19.82 13.45 38.95
C PRO A 192 -20.87 13.32 37.83
N SER A 193 -20.58 13.75 36.60
CA SER A 193 -21.54 13.77 35.49
C SER A 193 -21.89 12.35 35.02
N GLU A 194 -20.93 11.41 35.05
CA GLU A 194 -21.19 10.04 34.65
C GLU A 194 -20.64 8.99 35.64
N VAL A 195 -21.43 7.95 35.87
CA VAL A 195 -21.10 6.88 36.81
C VAL A 195 -20.46 5.72 36.03
N PHE A 196 -19.15 5.56 36.18
CA PHE A 196 -18.35 4.49 35.56
C PHE A 196 -18.75 3.11 36.11
N SER A 197 -18.75 2.97 37.44
CA SER A 197 -19.08 1.72 38.09
C SER A 197 -19.70 1.88 39.48
N LEU A 198 -20.21 0.78 40.04
CA LEU A 198 -20.74 0.73 41.37
C LEU A 198 -20.03 -0.37 42.15
N ARG A 199 -19.30 -0.02 43.21
CA ARG A 199 -18.60 -0.99 44.09
C ARG A 199 -19.00 -0.84 45.54
N GLU A 200 -18.61 -1.84 46.36
CA GLU A 200 -18.78 -1.73 47.79
C GLU A 200 -17.80 -0.70 48.37
N TYR A 201 -18.27 0.03 49.38
CA TYR A 201 -17.51 1.04 50.11
C TYR A 201 -16.27 0.43 50.77
N ILE A 202 -15.15 1.11 50.63
CA ILE A 202 -13.89 0.80 51.28
C ILE A 202 -13.55 1.97 52.24
N ALA A 203 -12.98 1.68 53.38
CA ALA A 203 -12.61 2.72 54.34
C ALA A 203 -11.64 3.73 53.73
N GLY A 204 -12.06 5.01 53.63
CA GLY A 204 -11.35 6.08 52.96
C GLY A 204 -12.12 6.68 51.78
N ASP A 205 -13.18 6.05 51.29
CA ASP A 205 -14.02 6.60 50.25
C ASP A 205 -14.79 7.84 50.72
N LYS A 206 -14.96 8.81 49.79
CA LYS A 206 -15.69 10.03 50.06
C LYS A 206 -17.19 9.74 50.25
N LEU A 207 -17.76 10.13 51.37
CA LEU A 207 -19.17 9.86 51.72
C LEU A 207 -20.18 10.45 50.72
N ASN A 208 -19.83 11.53 50.03
CA ASN A 208 -20.66 12.15 49.00
C ASN A 208 -20.84 11.28 47.76
N ARG A 209 -20.00 10.24 47.56
CA ARG A 209 -20.10 9.28 46.46
C ARG A 209 -21.01 8.09 46.76
N ILE A 210 -21.60 7.99 47.96
CA ILE A 210 -22.48 6.88 48.32
C ILE A 210 -23.77 6.94 47.50
N HIS A 211 -24.10 5.84 46.87
CA HIS A 211 -25.37 5.67 46.18
C HIS A 211 -26.47 5.25 47.16
N TRP A 212 -27.04 6.20 47.91
CA TRP A 212 -27.98 5.95 48.99
C TRP A 212 -29.16 5.07 48.64
N LYS A 213 -29.73 5.21 47.43
CA LYS A 213 -30.85 4.40 46.93
C LYS A 213 -30.50 2.92 46.81
N LEU A 214 -29.29 2.59 46.36
CA LEU A 214 -28.85 1.22 46.22
C LEU A 214 -28.36 0.64 47.55
N THR A 215 -27.73 1.45 48.36
CA THR A 215 -27.31 1.13 49.74
C THR A 215 -28.49 0.68 50.57
N SER A 216 -29.61 1.41 50.55
CA SER A 216 -30.85 1.02 51.23
C SER A 216 -31.44 -0.29 50.72
N LYS A 217 -31.30 -0.58 49.43
CA LYS A 217 -31.86 -1.80 48.81
C LYS A 217 -30.99 -3.04 49.06
N LYS A 218 -29.67 -2.86 49.11
CA LYS A 218 -28.69 -3.99 49.28
C LYS A 218 -28.17 -4.19 50.69
N ASN A 219 -28.52 -3.33 51.62
CA ASN A 219 -28.04 -3.29 53.01
C ASN A 219 -26.48 -3.29 53.12
N LYS A 220 -25.80 -2.77 52.13
CA LYS A 220 -24.36 -2.57 52.06
C LYS A 220 -24.06 -1.20 51.47
N PHE A 221 -23.07 -0.51 51.94
CA PHE A 221 -22.69 0.76 51.37
C PHE A 221 -22.13 0.58 49.97
N ILE A 222 -22.78 1.21 48.98
CA ILE A 222 -22.37 1.16 47.60
C ILE A 222 -21.89 2.57 47.20
N VAL A 223 -20.71 2.64 46.62
CA VAL A 223 -20.08 3.91 46.18
C VAL A 223 -20.14 3.95 44.64
N LYS A 224 -20.41 5.13 44.13
CA LYS A 224 -20.30 5.46 42.71
C LYS A 224 -18.84 5.75 42.39
N GLU A 225 -18.30 5.07 41.44
CA GLU A 225 -17.07 5.46 40.75
C GLU A 225 -17.45 6.28 39.54
N TYR A 226 -16.87 7.43 39.42
CA TYR A 226 -17.13 8.36 38.31
C TYR A 226 -16.12 8.12 37.20
N SER A 227 -16.49 8.48 35.96
CA SER A 227 -15.61 8.43 34.81
C SER A 227 -14.59 9.57 34.82
N LEU A 228 -13.48 9.40 34.16
CA LEU A 228 -12.61 10.51 33.78
C LEU A 228 -13.13 11.09 32.47
N PRO A 229 -13.33 12.41 32.36
CA PRO A 229 -13.48 13.00 31.04
C PRO A 229 -12.24 12.65 30.23
N VAL A 230 -12.44 12.21 29.01
CA VAL A 230 -11.31 11.93 28.09
C VAL A 230 -10.90 13.28 27.53
N ASP A 231 -9.61 13.56 27.57
CA ASP A 231 -9.04 14.71 26.85
C ASP A 231 -9.54 14.70 25.41
N ILE A 232 -9.86 15.87 24.87
CA ILE A 232 -10.25 16.00 23.46
C ILE A 232 -9.15 15.39 22.61
N PRO A 233 -9.46 14.37 21.75
CA PRO A 233 -8.40 13.66 21.03
C PRO A 233 -7.73 14.58 20.01
N SER A 234 -6.41 14.42 19.87
CA SER A 234 -5.68 15.04 18.77
C SER A 234 -6.18 14.51 17.41
N THR A 235 -6.26 15.36 16.40
CA THR A 235 -6.76 14.98 15.08
C THR A 235 -5.69 15.16 14.01
N ILE A 236 -5.39 14.10 13.28
CA ILE A 236 -4.51 14.11 12.12
C ILE A 236 -5.38 14.06 10.86
N PHE A 237 -5.28 15.07 10.01
CA PHE A 237 -5.95 15.08 8.72
C PHE A 237 -4.93 14.79 7.60
N LEU A 238 -5.11 13.69 6.91
CA LEU A 238 -4.25 13.27 5.81
C LEU A 238 -4.90 13.60 4.46
N ASP A 239 -4.38 14.62 3.79
CA ASP A 239 -4.74 14.96 2.42
C ASP A 239 -3.90 14.14 1.44
N LEU A 240 -4.53 13.14 0.85
CA LEU A 240 -3.92 12.25 -0.12
C LEU A 240 -3.98 12.76 -1.56
N LYS A 241 -4.45 14.00 -1.76
CA LYS A 241 -4.48 14.60 -3.08
C LYS A 241 -3.09 14.99 -3.53
N CYS A 242 -2.53 14.25 -4.48
CA CYS A 242 -1.31 14.64 -5.16
C CYS A 242 -1.62 15.68 -6.23
N TYR A 243 -1.09 16.86 -6.07
CA TYR A 243 -1.19 17.95 -7.02
C TYR A 243 -0.03 17.88 -8.01
N GLU A 244 -0.37 17.61 -9.27
CA GLU A 244 0.45 17.75 -10.50
C GLU A 244 1.76 16.93 -10.62
N ASP A 245 1.94 16.41 -11.84
CA ASP A 245 3.07 15.68 -12.45
C ASP A 245 3.22 14.18 -12.11
N SER A 246 2.95 13.40 -13.13
CA SER A 246 2.87 11.94 -13.12
C SER A 246 4.13 11.19 -12.67
N ASP A 247 5.32 11.76 -12.85
CA ASP A 247 6.58 11.02 -12.63
C ASP A 247 7.12 11.09 -11.19
N ASN A 248 6.69 12.07 -10.40
CA ASN A 248 7.16 12.28 -9.02
C ASN A 248 6.07 12.09 -7.96
N THR A 249 4.94 11.52 -8.31
CA THR A 249 3.80 11.36 -7.40
C THR A 249 4.07 10.31 -6.33
N LEU A 250 4.73 9.22 -6.71
CA LEU A 250 4.94 8.08 -5.82
C LEU A 250 5.82 8.38 -4.60
N PRO A 251 6.99 9.06 -4.72
CA PRO A 251 7.78 9.46 -3.55
C PRO A 251 7.05 10.42 -2.62
N VAL A 252 6.28 11.36 -3.17
CA VAL A 252 5.48 12.32 -2.38
C VAL A 252 4.38 11.58 -1.62
N PHE A 253 3.69 10.68 -2.29
CA PHE A 253 2.61 9.90 -1.71
C PHE A 253 3.10 8.98 -0.59
N ASP A 254 4.21 8.29 -0.82
CA ASP A 254 4.90 7.47 0.17
C ASP A 254 5.23 8.28 1.43
N THR A 255 5.83 9.47 1.24
CA THR A 255 6.20 10.37 2.33
C THR A 255 4.97 10.91 3.09
N LEU A 256 3.85 11.20 2.40
CA LEU A 256 2.59 11.62 3.04
C LEU A 256 2.07 10.55 4.01
N ILE A 257 2.03 9.30 3.56
CA ILE A 257 1.57 8.17 4.37
C ILE A 257 2.52 7.95 5.55
N GLU A 258 3.83 7.89 5.29
CA GLU A 258 4.83 7.68 6.33
C GLU A 258 4.84 8.81 7.35
N THR A 259 4.64 10.05 6.93
CA THR A 259 4.51 11.20 7.84
C THR A 259 3.30 11.05 8.75
N ALA A 260 2.13 10.72 8.20
CA ALA A 260 0.91 10.56 8.99
C ALA A 260 1.02 9.42 10.00
N LEU A 261 1.57 8.30 9.57
CA LEU A 261 1.76 7.13 10.44
C LEU A 261 2.85 7.38 11.50
N SER A 262 3.91 8.12 11.16
CA SER A 262 4.95 8.47 12.12
C SER A 262 4.45 9.44 13.19
N VAL A 263 3.62 10.43 12.82
CA VAL A 263 2.95 11.31 13.79
C VAL A 263 1.97 10.51 14.67
N SER A 264 1.23 9.59 14.07
CA SER A 264 0.33 8.70 14.82
C SER A 264 1.08 7.77 15.78
N GLN A 265 2.21 7.21 15.35
CA GLN A 265 3.08 6.40 16.21
C GLN A 265 3.62 7.23 17.39
N PHE A 266 4.08 8.46 17.11
CA PHE A 266 4.56 9.38 18.15
C PHE A 266 3.49 9.65 19.20
N LEU A 267 2.23 9.90 18.82
CA LEU A 267 1.11 10.07 19.75
C LEU A 267 0.81 8.78 20.53
N THR A 268 0.82 7.63 19.85
CA THR A 268 0.60 6.32 20.49
C THR A 268 1.68 5.99 21.52
N ASP A 269 2.95 6.28 21.21
CA ASP A 269 4.09 6.05 22.12
C ASP A 269 4.03 6.96 23.38
N ASN A 270 3.37 8.10 23.25
CA ASN A 270 3.09 9.01 24.35
C ASN A 270 1.71 8.78 25.02
N GLU A 271 1.10 7.61 24.77
CA GLU A 271 -0.20 7.20 25.33
C GLU A 271 -1.35 8.21 25.05
N ARG A 272 -1.29 8.94 23.93
CA ARG A 272 -2.34 9.90 23.53
C ARG A 272 -3.33 9.28 22.55
N ILE A 273 -4.60 9.33 22.93
CA ILE A 273 -5.70 8.95 22.04
C ILE A 273 -5.81 10.01 20.95
N HIS A 274 -5.89 9.60 19.71
CA HIS A 274 -5.99 10.49 18.58
C HIS A 274 -6.84 9.91 17.46
N SER A 275 -7.26 10.74 16.53
CA SER A 275 -7.98 10.30 15.35
C SER A 275 -7.23 10.64 14.07
N ILE A 276 -7.32 9.77 13.08
CA ILE A 276 -6.82 10.00 11.73
C ILE A 276 -7.99 10.09 10.78
N VAL A 277 -8.05 11.18 10.03
CA VAL A 277 -9.04 11.43 8.97
C VAL A 277 -8.34 11.33 7.63
N TYR A 278 -8.87 10.47 6.75
CA TYR A 278 -8.37 10.31 5.39
C TYR A 278 -9.48 9.94 4.41
N TYR A 279 -9.27 10.18 3.12
CA TYR A 279 -10.22 9.77 2.10
C TYR A 279 -10.04 8.31 1.71
N ASN A 280 -11.10 7.51 1.86
CA ASN A 280 -11.10 6.10 1.44
C ASN A 280 -11.65 5.98 0.02
N GLY A 281 -10.80 5.70 -0.97
CA GLY A 281 -11.16 5.61 -2.38
C GLY A 281 -12.15 4.48 -2.70
N LYS A 282 -12.11 3.37 -1.96
CA LYS A 282 -13.06 2.26 -2.12
C LYS A 282 -14.44 2.61 -1.59
N LYS A 283 -14.50 3.27 -0.42
CA LYS A 283 -15.76 3.71 0.21
C LYS A 283 -16.27 5.04 -0.36
N LYS A 284 -15.44 5.75 -1.14
CA LYS A 284 -15.71 7.08 -1.74
C LYS A 284 -16.15 8.14 -0.73
N ARG A 285 -15.57 8.13 0.45
CA ARG A 285 -15.86 9.08 1.54
C ARG A 285 -14.65 9.27 2.43
N PHE A 286 -14.65 10.37 3.17
CA PHE A 286 -13.73 10.54 4.28
C PHE A 286 -14.08 9.56 5.41
N VAL A 287 -13.08 9.01 6.02
CA VAL A 287 -13.17 8.07 7.14
C VAL A 287 -12.31 8.63 8.26
N GLN A 288 -12.91 8.70 9.45
CA GLN A 288 -12.19 9.01 10.69
C GLN A 288 -11.99 7.70 11.45
N ARG A 289 -10.76 7.47 11.91
CA ARG A 289 -10.37 6.33 12.75
C ARG A 289 -9.77 6.84 14.04
N CYS A 290 -10.32 6.40 15.15
CA CYS A 290 -9.75 6.64 16.46
C CYS A 290 -8.67 5.59 16.72
N ILE A 291 -7.53 6.02 17.25
CA ILE A 291 -6.36 5.19 17.58
C ILE A 291 -6.10 5.34 19.07
N LYS A 292 -6.19 4.24 19.78
CA LYS A 292 -5.99 4.15 21.23
C LYS A 292 -4.67 3.43 21.58
N ASP A 293 -4.26 2.51 20.72
CA ASP A 293 -3.10 1.66 20.94
C ASP A 293 -2.39 1.25 19.65
N SER A 294 -1.24 0.59 19.78
CA SER A 294 -0.42 0.12 18.65
C SER A 294 -1.10 -0.95 17.80
N SER A 295 -2.09 -1.69 18.35
CA SER A 295 -2.84 -2.69 17.58
C SER A 295 -3.77 -2.03 16.58
N GLU A 296 -4.52 -0.99 17.02
CA GLU A 296 -5.39 -0.21 16.17
C GLU A 296 -4.61 0.57 15.10
N LEU A 297 -3.38 1.03 15.44
CA LEU A 297 -2.47 1.64 14.47
C LEU A 297 -2.03 0.63 13.40
N SER A 298 -1.70 -0.61 13.78
CA SER A 298 -1.33 -1.66 12.84
C SER A 298 -2.48 -2.01 11.88
N ASP A 299 -3.71 -2.06 12.39
CA ASP A 299 -4.91 -2.29 11.59
C ASP A 299 -5.16 -1.13 10.62
N LEU A 300 -4.93 0.11 11.07
CA LEU A 300 -5.02 1.30 10.24
C LEU A 300 -4.05 1.25 9.07
N VAL A 301 -2.80 0.83 9.26
CA VAL A 301 -1.80 0.72 8.18
C VAL A 301 -2.34 -0.16 7.05
N GLY A 302 -2.87 -1.34 7.40
CA GLY A 302 -3.47 -2.26 6.44
C GLY A 302 -4.69 -1.66 5.72
N GLU A 303 -5.58 -0.98 6.46
CA GLU A 303 -6.75 -0.32 5.89
C GLU A 303 -6.34 0.86 4.99
N LEU A 304 -5.43 1.68 5.42
CA LEU A 304 -4.97 2.86 4.68
C LEU A 304 -4.35 2.45 3.35
N VAL A 305 -3.38 1.53 3.35
CA VAL A 305 -2.73 1.05 2.12
C VAL A 305 -3.72 0.35 1.19
N SER A 306 -4.67 -0.42 1.75
CA SER A 306 -5.69 -1.13 0.95
C SER A 306 -6.85 -0.25 0.48
N SER A 307 -7.01 0.95 1.03
CA SER A 307 -8.13 1.86 0.71
C SER A 307 -8.02 2.54 -0.65
N PHE A 308 -6.84 2.49 -1.24
CA PHE A 308 -6.57 3.10 -2.52
C PHE A 308 -7.13 2.28 -3.67
N ASN A 309 -7.62 2.97 -4.68
CA ASN A 309 -8.15 2.39 -5.90
C ASN A 309 -7.36 2.96 -7.10
N ASP A 310 -7.39 2.28 -8.24
CA ASP A 310 -6.71 2.66 -9.49
C ASP A 310 -7.01 4.10 -9.97
N ASN A 311 -8.06 4.71 -9.45
CA ASN A 311 -8.40 6.11 -9.66
C ASN A 311 -8.03 6.92 -8.42
N LEU A 312 -6.89 7.58 -8.46
CA LEU A 312 -6.38 8.55 -7.47
C LEU A 312 -7.27 9.81 -7.29
N TYR A 313 -8.59 9.67 -7.47
CA TYR A 313 -9.49 10.76 -7.19
C TYR A 313 -9.65 10.91 -5.68
N CYS A 314 -9.06 11.95 -5.15
CA CYS A 314 -9.28 12.42 -3.80
C CYS A 314 -9.99 13.78 -3.88
N PRO A 315 -11.14 13.98 -3.22
CA PRO A 315 -11.78 15.29 -3.14
C PRO A 315 -10.90 16.26 -2.35
N LYS A 316 -11.12 17.54 -2.55
CA LYS A 316 -10.41 18.56 -1.77
C LYS A 316 -10.79 18.48 -0.28
N PRO A 317 -9.88 18.79 0.64
CA PRO A 317 -10.15 18.84 2.09
C PRO A 317 -11.32 19.74 2.48
N GLU A 318 -11.55 20.82 1.72
CA GLU A 318 -12.67 21.76 1.91
C GLU A 318 -14.04 21.05 1.96
N VAL A 319 -14.19 19.93 1.25
CA VAL A 319 -15.45 19.15 1.24
C VAL A 319 -15.71 18.52 2.61
N TYR A 320 -14.66 18.10 3.30
CA TYR A 320 -14.78 17.56 4.66
C TYR A 320 -15.04 18.66 5.67
N PHE A 321 -14.29 19.75 5.59
CA PHE A 321 -14.38 20.87 6.52
C PHE A 321 -15.74 21.57 6.45
N ALA A 322 -16.36 21.69 5.26
CA ALA A 322 -17.66 22.32 5.10
C ALA A 322 -18.82 21.59 5.80
N GLY A 323 -18.63 20.33 6.19
CA GLY A 323 -19.68 19.50 6.81
C GLY A 323 -19.38 19.02 8.23
N THR A 324 -18.26 19.44 8.82
CA THR A 324 -17.80 18.91 10.12
C THR A 324 -17.18 20.02 10.96
N ASP A 325 -17.75 20.27 12.13
CA ASP A 325 -17.11 21.10 13.15
C ASP A 325 -15.99 20.27 13.78
N ILE A 326 -14.77 20.78 13.74
CA ILE A 326 -13.59 20.11 14.27
C ILE A 326 -13.16 20.81 15.54
N SER A 327 -13.28 20.09 16.67
CA SER A 327 -12.69 20.46 17.94
C SER A 327 -11.65 19.41 18.31
N ALA A 328 -10.43 19.82 18.61
CA ALA A 328 -9.32 18.91 18.92
C ALA A 328 -8.34 19.57 19.89
N ALA A 329 -7.66 18.78 20.72
CA ALA A 329 -6.53 19.28 21.52
C ALA A 329 -5.42 19.79 20.60
N SER A 330 -5.08 19.00 19.58
CA SER A 330 -4.19 19.44 18.51
C SER A 330 -4.73 19.00 17.15
N PHE A 331 -4.53 19.84 16.14
CA PHE A 331 -4.88 19.53 14.76
C PHE A 331 -3.64 19.53 13.88
N THR A 332 -3.35 18.40 13.24
CA THR A 332 -2.21 18.25 12.34
C THR A 332 -2.70 17.96 10.92
N PHE A 333 -2.51 18.93 10.03
CA PHE A 333 -2.83 18.80 8.61
C PHE A 333 -1.61 18.34 7.84
N ILE A 334 -1.72 17.26 7.06
CA ILE A 334 -0.64 16.69 6.26
C ILE A 334 -1.05 16.71 4.80
N SER A 335 -0.33 17.45 3.96
CA SER A 335 -0.63 17.60 2.54
C SER A 335 0.64 17.80 1.71
N SER A 336 0.54 17.59 0.40
CA SER A 336 1.59 17.95 -0.57
C SER A 336 1.35 19.31 -1.25
N SER A 337 0.31 20.04 -0.85
CA SER A 337 -0.08 21.30 -1.46
C SER A 337 -0.13 22.44 -0.45
N VAL A 338 0.33 23.60 -0.88
CA VAL A 338 0.19 24.87 -0.15
C VAL A 338 -1.01 25.62 -0.70
N ASP A 339 -2.23 25.22 -0.32
CA ASP A 339 -3.43 25.99 -0.63
C ASP A 339 -3.70 27.00 0.49
N THR A 340 -3.50 28.30 0.19
CA THR A 340 -3.65 29.37 1.16
C THR A 340 -5.06 29.46 1.76
N LYS A 341 -6.09 29.02 1.03
CA LYS A 341 -7.47 29.01 1.52
C LYS A 341 -7.66 27.93 2.61
N ILE A 342 -7.08 26.75 2.37
CA ILE A 342 -7.14 25.66 3.36
C ILE A 342 -6.34 26.04 4.60
N LEU A 343 -5.16 26.62 4.42
CA LEU A 343 -4.33 27.04 5.56
C LEU A 343 -4.99 28.17 6.37
N SER A 344 -5.62 29.16 5.73
CA SER A 344 -6.38 30.19 6.45
C SER A 344 -7.60 29.61 7.18
N TYR A 345 -8.29 28.64 6.57
CA TYR A 345 -9.39 27.95 7.25
C TYR A 345 -8.89 27.21 8.51
N ILE A 346 -7.78 26.49 8.40
CA ILE A 346 -7.17 25.79 9.55
C ILE A 346 -6.76 26.76 10.65
N SER A 347 -6.22 27.94 10.27
CA SER A 347 -5.80 28.97 11.23
C SER A 347 -6.96 29.62 11.97
N ASP A 348 -8.08 29.88 11.27
CA ASP A 348 -9.14 30.77 11.77
C ASP A 348 -10.39 30.02 12.25
N GLU A 349 -10.75 28.88 11.63
CA GLU A 349 -12.02 28.19 11.86
C GLU A 349 -11.88 26.90 12.68
N ILE A 350 -10.71 26.24 12.65
CA ILE A 350 -10.53 25.00 13.42
C ILE A 350 -10.27 25.35 14.88
N ASP A 351 -11.09 24.79 15.77
CA ASP A 351 -10.93 24.94 17.21
C ASP A 351 -9.93 23.92 17.76
N ALA A 352 -8.66 24.33 17.89
CA ALA A 352 -7.59 23.53 18.45
C ALA A 352 -6.58 24.40 19.20
N ASP A 353 -5.93 23.87 20.24
CA ASP A 353 -4.88 24.60 20.98
C ASP A 353 -3.62 24.71 20.14
N PHE A 354 -3.24 23.61 19.49
CA PHE A 354 -2.10 23.55 18.60
C PHE A 354 -2.54 23.20 17.18
N ARG A 355 -2.08 23.99 16.21
CA ARG A 355 -2.35 23.76 14.78
C ARG A 355 -1.06 23.60 14.03
N ASN A 356 -0.87 22.45 13.43
CA ASN A 356 0.31 22.11 12.63
C ASN A 356 -0.09 21.83 11.19
N ALA A 357 0.69 22.32 10.24
CA ALA A 357 0.59 21.95 8.83
C ALA A 357 1.92 21.37 8.36
N LEU A 358 1.95 20.08 8.12
CA LEU A 358 3.10 19.35 7.58
C LEU A 358 2.95 19.28 6.06
N ILE A 359 3.74 20.05 5.35
CA ILE A 359 3.67 20.13 3.90
C ILE A 359 4.80 19.35 3.27
N VAL A 360 4.46 18.26 2.60
CA VAL A 360 5.45 17.41 1.91
C VAL A 360 5.93 18.11 0.65
N VAL A 361 7.24 18.32 0.59
CA VAL A 361 7.95 19.01 -0.51
C VAL A 361 9.05 18.10 -1.08
N ARG A 362 9.38 18.32 -2.35
CA ARG A 362 10.35 17.48 -3.07
C ARG A 362 11.80 17.75 -2.68
N ASN A 363 12.12 19.00 -2.37
CA ASN A 363 13.47 19.43 -2.06
C ASN A 363 13.50 20.63 -1.09
N ASP A 364 14.70 20.94 -0.59
CA ASP A 364 14.92 22.03 0.36
C ASP A 364 14.50 23.41 -0.20
N ALA A 365 14.69 23.64 -1.50
CA ALA A 365 14.35 24.93 -2.13
C ALA A 365 12.83 25.19 -2.19
N GLU A 366 12.02 24.14 -2.32
CA GLU A 366 10.57 24.23 -2.17
C GLU A 366 10.17 24.43 -0.71
N GLY A 367 10.86 23.77 0.22
CA GLY A 367 10.65 23.90 1.65
C GLY A 367 10.86 25.32 2.18
N GLU A 368 11.87 26.04 1.67
CA GLU A 368 12.10 27.44 2.05
C GLU A 368 10.98 28.37 1.66
N LYS A 369 10.25 28.08 0.59
CA LYS A 369 9.10 28.87 0.13
C LYS A 369 7.84 28.64 0.97
N VAL A 370 7.75 27.52 1.66
CA VAL A 370 6.58 27.10 2.42
C VAL A 370 6.57 27.68 3.84
N LYS A 371 7.73 28.08 4.38
CA LYS A 371 7.82 28.65 5.71
C LYS A 371 7.01 29.95 5.78
N SER A 372 5.88 29.93 6.48
CA SER A 372 5.06 31.09 6.78
C SER A 372 5.24 31.47 8.27
N ALA A 373 5.22 32.77 8.53
CA ALA A 373 5.28 33.32 9.87
C ALA A 373 3.85 33.61 10.39
N ASP A 374 2.98 32.59 10.38
CA ASP A 374 1.67 32.71 11.04
C ASP A 374 1.81 32.26 12.50
N GLU A 375 1.46 33.12 13.45
CA GLU A 375 1.57 32.80 14.89
C GLU A 375 0.57 31.75 15.35
N LYS A 376 -0.52 31.55 14.60
CA LYS A 376 -1.59 30.61 14.94
C LYS A 376 -1.43 29.23 14.30
N LEU A 377 -0.71 29.13 13.19
CA LEU A 377 -0.53 27.91 12.44
C LEU A 377 0.95 27.65 12.19
N ARG A 378 1.46 26.58 12.76
CA ARG A 378 2.86 26.18 12.56
C ARG A 378 3.00 25.38 11.26
N ILE A 379 3.64 25.96 10.26
CA ILE A 379 3.86 25.29 8.99
C ILE A 379 5.28 24.72 8.94
N MET A 380 5.40 23.41 8.70
CA MET A 380 6.66 22.70 8.62
C MET A 380 6.79 21.97 7.29
N PRO A 381 7.82 22.27 6.49
CA PRO A 381 8.09 21.50 5.26
C PRO A 381 8.68 20.13 5.62
N VAL A 382 8.12 19.07 5.04
CA VAL A 382 8.62 17.71 5.16
C VAL A 382 9.24 17.31 3.83
N ILE A 383 10.57 17.09 3.82
CA ILE A 383 11.28 16.76 2.59
C ILE A 383 11.12 15.28 2.30
N VAL A 384 10.80 14.96 1.05
CA VAL A 384 10.66 13.57 0.56
C VAL A 384 11.87 12.73 0.97
N GLY A 385 11.61 11.61 1.66
CA GLY A 385 12.62 10.67 2.14
C GLY A 385 13.46 11.15 3.34
N ARG A 386 13.12 12.30 3.98
CA ARG A 386 13.84 12.85 5.13
C ARG A 386 12.90 13.28 6.26
N ILE A 387 11.94 12.44 6.62
CA ILE A 387 10.88 12.75 7.57
C ILE A 387 11.45 13.12 8.95
N SER A 388 12.25 12.26 9.57
CA SER A 388 12.84 12.51 10.90
C SER A 388 13.71 13.77 10.97
N ALA A 389 14.40 14.12 9.86
CA ALA A 389 15.21 15.33 9.82
C ALA A 389 14.39 16.60 9.60
N SER A 390 13.19 16.46 9.01
CA SER A 390 12.31 17.57 8.65
C SER A 390 11.38 17.98 9.79
N ILE A 391 10.88 17.00 10.55
CA ILE A 391 9.97 17.22 11.67
C ILE A 391 10.82 17.31 12.95
N LYS A 392 11.11 18.56 13.33
CA LYS A 392 11.82 18.85 14.57
C LYS A 392 10.93 19.69 15.47
N ASP A 393 10.86 19.31 16.74
CA ASP A 393 10.15 20.05 17.78
C ASP A 393 8.66 20.30 17.46
N ILE A 394 7.96 19.29 16.92
CA ILE A 394 6.51 19.38 16.75
C ILE A 394 5.86 19.47 18.14
N VAL A 395 4.89 20.35 18.28
CA VAL A 395 4.10 20.50 19.51
C VAL A 395 2.68 20.02 19.22
N ILE A 396 2.24 19.02 19.94
CA ILE A 396 0.94 18.35 19.73
C ILE A 396 0.22 18.22 21.08
#